data_fda44a7f0c3a66c9d47aa214d5e3149f
#
_entry.id   fda44a7f0c3a66c9d47aa214d5e3149f
#
_cell.length_a   1.000
_cell.length_b   1.000
_cell.length_c   1.000
_cell.angle_alpha   90.00
_cell.angle_beta   90.00
_cell.angle_gamma   90.00
#
_symmetry.space_group_name_H-M   'P 1'
#
loop_
_entity.id
_entity.type
_entity.pdbx_description
1 polymer ?
#
loop_
_entity_poly.entity_id
_entity_poly.type
_entity_poly.pdbx_seq_one_letter_code
_entity_poly.pdbx_strand_id
1 'polypeptide(L)'
;ILFIGFELLKTSIDRIINPEAVILSAVTVIILVVAVASKFWLYYLNKRIGTYIDSALMHATAADNLLDVLATSAVLVSAVVEQFTDFRIYGYMGVIVSCFIMVSGIKILKEMLDSIIGRAPSKELISLIENFILKYEGVLGIHDLVVHDYGPQHCFASAHVEVDANEDLLKSHDLIDNIERDISIDHGIHLVVHLDPIVTDDPYVNKLRELTEKIVADIDGSLSVHDFRVVKGSTHNNLIFDVLVPFQCTISEEVIRDKIIERIKETDKNLNVVLTIDRTFVSSPNQKVLK
;
A
#
# COMPACT_ATOMS: atom_id res chain seq x y z
N ILE A 1 -23.81 5.32 8.99
CA ILE A 1 -23.43 4.36 10.03
C ILE A 1 -23.01 5.10 11.30
N LEU A 2 -22.02 5.98 11.32
CA LEU A 2 -21.54 6.69 12.51
C LEU A 2 -22.62 7.52 13.20
N PHE A 3 -23.43 8.27 12.43
CA PHE A 3 -24.53 9.05 12.96
C PHE A 3 -25.58 8.15 13.63
N ILE A 4 -25.93 7.03 13.01
CA ILE A 4 -26.88 6.04 13.57
C ILE A 4 -26.30 5.43 14.85
N GLY A 5 -25.03 5.07 14.88
CA GLY A 5 -24.35 4.56 16.07
C GLY A 5 -24.37 5.56 17.23
N PHE A 6 -24.14 6.84 16.95
CA PHE A 6 -24.19 7.91 17.94
C PHE A 6 -25.61 8.12 18.51
N GLU A 7 -26.64 8.17 17.67
CA GLU A 7 -28.03 8.28 18.09
C GLU A 7 -28.50 7.06 18.91
N LEU A 8 -28.08 5.86 18.52
CA LEU A 8 -28.34 4.65 19.29
C LEU A 8 -27.64 4.69 20.65
N LEU A 9 -26.40 5.17 20.72
CA LEU A 9 -25.67 5.34 21.99
C LEU A 9 -26.39 6.30 22.92
N LYS A 10 -26.81 7.47 22.43
CA LYS A 10 -27.55 8.47 23.18
C LYS A 10 -28.87 7.92 23.72
N THR A 11 -29.65 7.26 22.86
CA THR A 11 -30.93 6.64 23.25
C THR A 11 -30.71 5.51 24.26
N SER A 12 -29.64 4.73 24.11
CA SER A 12 -29.32 3.64 25.05
C SER A 12 -28.93 4.15 26.44
N ILE A 13 -28.16 5.25 26.50
CA ILE A 13 -27.81 5.91 27.75
C ILE A 13 -29.07 6.46 28.41
N ASP A 14 -29.98 7.10 27.65
CA ASP A 14 -31.26 7.59 28.19
C ASP A 14 -32.11 6.45 28.76
N ARG A 15 -32.13 5.30 28.09
CA ARG A 15 -32.82 4.09 28.59
C ARG A 15 -32.20 3.47 29.84
N ILE A 16 -30.89 3.70 30.09
CA ILE A 16 -30.26 3.31 31.38
C ILE A 16 -30.69 4.25 32.50
N ILE A 17 -30.76 5.57 32.20
CA ILE A 17 -31.14 6.60 33.21
C ILE A 17 -32.63 6.56 33.49
N ASN A 18 -33.45 6.47 32.44
CA ASN A 18 -34.91 6.47 32.47
C ASN A 18 -35.45 5.13 31.93
N PRO A 19 -35.41 4.05 32.70
CA PRO A 19 -35.78 2.73 32.21
C PRO A 19 -37.30 2.63 31.98
N GLU A 20 -37.70 2.43 30.73
CA GLU A 20 -39.09 2.14 30.36
C GLU A 20 -39.26 0.66 30.02
N ALA A 21 -40.35 0.04 30.41
CA ALA A 21 -40.63 -1.35 30.10
C ALA A 21 -40.89 -1.56 28.61
N VAL A 22 -40.19 -2.55 28.01
CA VAL A 22 -40.44 -2.95 26.62
C VAL A 22 -41.66 -3.86 26.55
N ILE A 23 -42.72 -3.42 25.87
CA ILE A 23 -43.92 -4.23 25.67
C ILE A 23 -43.71 -5.11 24.42
N LEU A 24 -43.53 -6.41 24.63
CA LEU A 24 -43.44 -7.40 23.55
C LEU A 24 -44.82 -7.92 23.17
N SER A 25 -45.27 -7.58 21.96
CA SER A 25 -46.40 -8.30 21.35
C SER A 25 -45.88 -9.44 20.46
N ALA A 26 -46.70 -10.48 20.28
CA ALA A 26 -46.35 -11.58 19.39
C ALA A 26 -46.06 -11.09 17.94
N VAL A 27 -46.79 -10.06 17.51
CA VAL A 27 -46.60 -9.42 16.19
C VAL A 27 -45.23 -8.74 16.12
N THR A 28 -44.81 -8.02 17.16
CA THR A 28 -43.48 -7.38 17.23
C THR A 28 -42.36 -8.40 17.15
N VAL A 29 -42.46 -9.52 17.85
CA VAL A 29 -41.45 -10.61 17.81
C VAL A 29 -41.37 -11.19 16.41
N ILE A 30 -42.49 -11.49 15.76
CA ILE A 30 -42.49 -12.01 14.38
C ILE A 30 -41.81 -11.04 13.41
N ILE A 31 -42.11 -9.75 13.48
CA ILE A 31 -41.51 -8.72 12.64
C ILE A 31 -39.99 -8.66 12.85
N LEU A 32 -39.52 -8.67 14.11
CA LEU A 32 -38.09 -8.64 14.42
C LEU A 32 -37.35 -9.90 13.91
N VAL A 33 -37.96 -11.08 14.10
CA VAL A 33 -37.37 -12.33 13.59
C VAL A 33 -37.27 -12.32 12.06
N VAL A 34 -38.31 -11.89 11.36
CA VAL A 34 -38.30 -11.77 9.90
C VAL A 34 -37.25 -10.73 9.45
N ALA A 35 -37.13 -9.61 10.15
CA ALA A 35 -36.12 -8.60 9.87
C ALA A 35 -34.69 -9.17 10.04
N VAL A 36 -34.41 -9.86 11.14
CA VAL A 36 -33.11 -10.51 11.37
C VAL A 36 -32.80 -11.54 10.28
N ALA A 37 -33.76 -12.40 9.93
CA ALA A 37 -33.57 -13.42 8.91
C ALA A 37 -33.30 -12.82 7.53
N SER A 38 -34.05 -11.78 7.13
CA SER A 38 -33.86 -11.10 5.84
C SER A 38 -32.50 -10.37 5.75
N LYS A 39 -32.10 -9.68 6.82
CA LYS A 39 -30.81 -8.99 6.89
C LYS A 39 -29.64 -9.96 6.92
N PHE A 40 -29.76 -11.10 7.61
CA PHE A 40 -28.76 -12.15 7.60
C PHE A 40 -28.59 -12.77 6.20
N TRP A 41 -29.69 -12.99 5.49
CA TRP A 41 -29.65 -13.46 4.11
C TRP A 41 -28.96 -12.46 3.18
N LEU A 42 -29.26 -11.16 3.31
CA LEU A 42 -28.60 -10.08 2.55
C LEU A 42 -27.12 -9.98 2.89
N TYR A 43 -26.73 -10.13 4.15
CA TYR A 43 -25.32 -10.22 4.54
C TYR A 43 -24.60 -11.33 3.80
N TYR A 44 -25.16 -12.54 3.82
CA TYR A 44 -24.54 -13.69 3.15
C TYR A 44 -24.42 -13.47 1.63
N LEU A 45 -25.46 -12.96 1.01
CA LEU A 45 -25.51 -12.68 -0.43
C LEU A 45 -24.44 -11.63 -0.81
N ASN A 46 -24.44 -10.49 -0.15
CA ASN A 46 -23.51 -9.40 -0.43
C ASN A 46 -22.06 -9.80 -0.16
N LYS A 47 -21.80 -10.57 0.91
CA LYS A 47 -20.47 -11.08 1.20
C LYS A 47 -19.97 -12.01 0.10
N ARG A 48 -20.81 -12.94 -0.37
CA ARG A 48 -20.46 -13.88 -1.43
C ARG A 48 -20.20 -13.17 -2.77
N ILE A 49 -21.06 -12.25 -3.16
CA ILE A 49 -20.89 -11.46 -4.39
C ILE A 49 -19.63 -10.59 -4.26
N GLY A 50 -19.45 -9.89 -3.13
CA GLY A 50 -18.30 -9.03 -2.88
C GLY A 50 -16.96 -9.78 -3.01
N THR A 51 -16.90 -11.01 -2.51
CA THR A 51 -15.70 -11.85 -2.66
C THR A 51 -15.51 -12.32 -4.11
N TYR A 52 -16.61 -12.58 -4.84
CA TYR A 52 -16.51 -13.04 -6.24
C TYR A 52 -16.03 -11.94 -7.20
N ILE A 53 -16.48 -10.69 -7.01
CA ILE A 53 -16.14 -9.55 -7.88
C ILE A 53 -15.08 -8.62 -7.26
N ASP A 54 -14.50 -9.00 -6.11
CA ASP A 54 -13.53 -8.22 -5.31
C ASP A 54 -13.98 -6.75 -5.07
N SER A 55 -15.24 -6.58 -4.67
CA SER A 55 -15.86 -5.26 -4.49
C SER A 55 -15.87 -4.82 -3.04
N ALA A 56 -15.10 -3.77 -2.72
CA ALA A 56 -15.09 -3.14 -1.40
C ALA A 56 -16.48 -2.60 -1.01
N LEU A 57 -17.27 -2.09 -1.96
CA LEU A 57 -18.62 -1.61 -1.72
C LEU A 57 -19.56 -2.73 -1.26
N MET A 58 -19.48 -3.90 -1.90
CA MET A 58 -20.29 -5.06 -1.50
C MET A 58 -19.89 -5.61 -0.13
N HIS A 59 -18.60 -5.59 0.20
CA HIS A 59 -18.13 -5.94 1.55
C HIS A 59 -18.63 -4.94 2.60
N ALA A 60 -18.60 -3.65 2.31
CA ALA A 60 -19.15 -2.62 3.18
C ALA A 60 -20.66 -2.81 3.39
N THR A 61 -21.42 -3.09 2.34
CA THR A 61 -22.87 -3.39 2.42
C THR A 61 -23.16 -4.67 3.22
N ALA A 62 -22.32 -5.70 3.07
CA ALA A 62 -22.41 -6.91 3.89
C ALA A 62 -22.17 -6.59 5.37
N ALA A 63 -21.13 -5.81 5.68
CA ALA A 63 -20.87 -5.40 7.07
C ALA A 63 -22.05 -4.62 7.68
N ASP A 64 -22.66 -3.70 6.93
CA ASP A 64 -23.84 -2.95 7.36
C ASP A 64 -25.02 -3.88 7.67
N ASN A 65 -25.34 -4.83 6.80
CA ASN A 65 -26.37 -5.82 7.06
C ASN A 65 -26.09 -6.68 8.30
N LEU A 66 -24.82 -7.04 8.55
CA LEU A 66 -24.45 -7.78 9.76
C LEU A 66 -24.63 -6.95 11.03
N LEU A 67 -24.32 -5.65 10.99
CA LEU A 67 -24.55 -4.71 12.08
C LEU A 67 -26.05 -4.59 12.41
N ASP A 68 -26.88 -4.54 11.38
CA ASP A 68 -28.35 -4.53 11.55
C ASP A 68 -28.86 -5.83 12.20
N VAL A 69 -28.30 -6.99 11.81
CA VAL A 69 -28.62 -8.29 12.46
C VAL A 69 -28.25 -8.25 13.93
N LEU A 70 -27.04 -7.79 14.27
CA LEU A 70 -26.58 -7.73 15.66
C LEU A 70 -27.42 -6.76 16.49
N ALA A 71 -27.71 -5.55 15.96
CA ALA A 71 -28.52 -4.56 16.63
C ALA A 71 -29.94 -5.07 16.88
N THR A 72 -30.60 -5.62 15.86
CA THR A 72 -31.97 -6.14 15.97
C THR A 72 -32.05 -7.38 16.88
N SER A 73 -31.05 -8.26 16.83
CA SER A 73 -30.96 -9.42 17.71
C SER A 73 -30.76 -9.00 19.18
N ALA A 74 -29.94 -7.98 19.43
CA ALA A 74 -29.75 -7.44 20.79
C ALA A 74 -31.02 -6.87 21.35
N VAL A 75 -31.79 -6.14 20.53
CA VAL A 75 -33.15 -5.65 20.90
C VAL A 75 -34.07 -6.81 21.25
N LEU A 76 -34.15 -7.84 20.40
CA LEU A 76 -35.01 -9.00 20.61
C LEU A 76 -34.63 -9.76 21.89
N VAL A 77 -33.34 -10.05 22.08
CA VAL A 77 -32.85 -10.75 23.29
C VAL A 77 -33.12 -9.95 24.54
N SER A 78 -32.86 -8.63 24.53
CA SER A 78 -33.11 -7.75 25.66
C SER A 78 -34.58 -7.73 26.05
N ALA A 79 -35.46 -7.63 25.06
CA ALA A 79 -36.88 -7.59 25.25
C ALA A 79 -37.43 -8.94 25.79
N VAL A 80 -36.89 -10.06 25.30
CA VAL A 80 -37.24 -11.41 25.84
C VAL A 80 -36.77 -11.56 27.27
N VAL A 81 -35.53 -11.14 27.59
CA VAL A 81 -35.01 -11.23 28.97
C VAL A 81 -35.84 -10.37 29.94
N GLU A 82 -36.20 -9.14 29.56
CA GLU A 82 -37.06 -8.27 30.38
C GLU A 82 -38.46 -8.88 30.65
N GLN A 83 -38.98 -9.69 29.74
CA GLN A 83 -40.26 -10.37 29.93
C GLN A 83 -40.24 -11.46 31.01
N PHE A 84 -39.08 -12.09 31.22
CA PHE A 84 -38.91 -13.19 32.16
C PHE A 84 -38.16 -12.80 33.45
N THR A 85 -37.59 -11.60 33.48
CA THR A 85 -36.82 -11.09 34.61
C THR A 85 -37.15 -9.62 34.85
N ASP A 86 -37.05 -9.15 36.10
CA ASP A 86 -37.15 -7.71 36.40
C ASP A 86 -35.89 -6.92 36.02
N PHE A 87 -34.98 -7.55 35.29
CA PHE A 87 -33.66 -6.98 34.98
C PHE A 87 -33.69 -6.24 33.63
N ARG A 88 -33.64 -4.90 33.69
CA ARG A 88 -33.71 -4.02 32.50
C ARG A 88 -32.35 -3.89 31.81
N ILE A 89 -32.06 -4.82 30.89
CA ILE A 89 -30.75 -4.91 30.22
C ILE A 89 -30.74 -4.19 28.89
N TYR A 90 -31.86 -3.75 28.36
CA TYR A 90 -32.00 -3.14 27.04
C TYR A 90 -31.01 -1.97 26.82
N GLY A 91 -30.91 -1.02 27.75
CA GLY A 91 -30.03 0.13 27.69
C GLY A 91 -28.52 -0.29 27.61
N TYR A 92 -28.14 -1.26 28.43
CA TYR A 92 -26.75 -1.74 28.46
C TYR A 92 -26.37 -2.45 27.15
N MET A 93 -27.25 -3.32 26.64
CA MET A 93 -27.04 -3.98 25.35
C MET A 93 -26.98 -2.98 24.20
N GLY A 94 -27.81 -1.94 24.24
CA GLY A 94 -27.79 -0.85 23.27
C GLY A 94 -26.47 -0.08 23.28
N VAL A 95 -25.84 0.19 24.42
CA VAL A 95 -24.51 0.80 24.51
C VAL A 95 -23.45 -0.09 23.88
N ILE A 96 -23.45 -1.39 24.18
CA ILE A 96 -22.48 -2.34 23.60
C ILE A 96 -22.60 -2.36 22.06
N VAL A 97 -23.83 -2.47 21.55
CA VAL A 97 -24.09 -2.51 20.12
C VAL A 97 -23.71 -1.18 19.45
N SER A 98 -24.04 -0.05 20.04
CA SER A 98 -23.71 1.28 19.49
C SER A 98 -22.19 1.50 19.42
N CYS A 99 -21.44 1.09 20.44
CA CYS A 99 -19.98 1.14 20.40
C CYS A 99 -19.43 0.26 19.28
N PHE A 100 -19.95 -0.94 19.11
CA PHE A 100 -19.54 -1.83 18.03
C PHE A 100 -19.84 -1.23 16.64
N ILE A 101 -21.03 -0.66 16.44
CA ILE A 101 -21.42 0.04 15.20
C ILE A 101 -20.47 1.21 14.92
N MET A 102 -20.13 2.02 15.92
CA MET A 102 -19.24 3.17 15.76
C MET A 102 -17.82 2.74 15.37
N VAL A 103 -17.26 1.73 16.04
CA VAL A 103 -15.94 1.19 15.71
C VAL A 103 -15.91 0.65 14.27
N SER A 104 -16.94 -0.11 13.89
CA SER A 104 -17.05 -0.64 12.52
C SER A 104 -17.23 0.47 11.49
N GLY A 105 -18.02 1.49 11.79
CA GLY A 105 -18.19 2.67 10.94
C GLY A 105 -16.90 3.44 10.72
N ILE A 106 -16.07 3.61 11.76
CA ILE A 106 -14.73 4.23 11.64
C ILE A 106 -13.83 3.39 10.74
N LYS A 107 -13.86 2.06 10.90
CA LYS A 107 -13.05 1.16 10.06
C LYS A 107 -13.44 1.26 8.58
N ILE A 108 -14.73 1.22 8.27
CA ILE A 108 -15.25 1.38 6.90
C ILE A 108 -14.85 2.74 6.32
N LEU A 109 -14.99 3.82 7.10
CA LEU A 109 -14.58 5.15 6.66
C LEU A 109 -13.08 5.21 6.32
N LYS A 110 -12.24 4.61 7.17
CA LYS A 110 -10.81 4.52 6.93
C LYS A 110 -10.49 3.75 5.63
N GLU A 111 -11.09 2.58 5.44
CA GLU A 111 -10.89 1.76 4.23
C GLU A 111 -11.32 2.51 2.95
N MET A 112 -12.40 3.29 3.01
CA MET A 112 -12.82 4.13 1.89
C MET A 112 -11.87 5.30 1.63
N LEU A 113 -11.38 5.96 2.68
CA LEU A 113 -10.38 7.02 2.54
C LEU A 113 -9.07 6.50 1.96
N ASP A 114 -8.60 5.35 2.45
CA ASP A 114 -7.40 4.68 1.93
C ASP A 114 -7.53 4.36 0.43
N SER A 115 -8.73 4.00 -0.04
CA SER A 115 -8.99 3.77 -1.46
C SER A 115 -8.99 5.05 -2.32
N ILE A 116 -9.34 6.21 -1.73
CA ILE A 116 -9.34 7.51 -2.43
C ILE A 116 -7.94 8.12 -2.45
N ILE A 117 -7.20 8.03 -1.35
CA ILE A 117 -5.86 8.60 -1.20
C ILE A 117 -4.81 7.75 -1.92
N GLY A 118 -5.07 6.46 -2.08
CA GLY A 118 -4.14 5.43 -2.52
C GLY A 118 -3.66 4.60 -1.32
N ARG A 119 -3.67 3.30 -1.49
CA ARG A 119 -3.16 2.35 -0.48
C ARG A 119 -1.67 2.17 -0.65
N ALA A 120 -0.97 1.97 0.45
CA ALA A 120 0.41 1.48 0.35
C ALA A 120 0.39 0.10 -0.34
N PRO A 121 1.20 -0.10 -1.39
CA PRO A 121 1.23 -1.36 -2.13
C PRO A 121 1.68 -2.50 -1.21
N SER A 122 1.15 -3.69 -1.46
CA SER A 122 1.61 -4.89 -0.77
C SER A 122 3.01 -5.28 -1.25
N LYS A 123 3.77 -5.99 -0.40
CA LYS A 123 5.10 -6.50 -0.79
C LYS A 123 5.02 -7.46 -1.97
N GLU A 124 3.93 -8.21 -2.05
CA GLU A 124 3.62 -9.16 -3.12
C GLU A 124 3.44 -8.42 -4.45
N LEU A 125 2.71 -7.29 -4.46
CA LEU A 125 2.51 -6.47 -5.66
C LEU A 125 3.83 -5.86 -6.14
N ILE A 126 4.63 -5.34 -5.23
CA ILE A 126 5.95 -4.80 -5.54
C ILE A 126 6.83 -5.87 -6.18
N SER A 127 6.97 -7.03 -5.52
CA SER A 127 7.78 -8.14 -6.03
C SER A 127 7.25 -8.68 -7.36
N LEU A 128 5.94 -8.63 -7.59
CA LEU A 128 5.33 -9.00 -8.87
C LEU A 128 5.83 -8.08 -9.97
N ILE A 129 5.73 -6.75 -9.79
CA ILE A 129 6.14 -5.76 -10.79
C ILE A 129 7.65 -5.88 -11.07
N GLU A 130 8.48 -5.92 -10.03
CA GLU A 130 9.94 -6.05 -10.17
C GLU A 130 10.32 -7.32 -10.93
N ASN A 131 9.79 -8.47 -10.52
CA ASN A 131 10.10 -9.74 -11.19
C ASN A 131 9.54 -9.80 -12.60
N PHE A 132 8.43 -9.11 -12.89
CA PHE A 132 7.87 -9.01 -14.23
C PHE A 132 8.82 -8.26 -15.16
N ILE A 133 9.30 -7.10 -14.75
CA ILE A 133 10.21 -6.26 -15.52
C ILE A 133 11.58 -6.98 -15.72
N LEU A 134 12.14 -7.55 -14.64
CA LEU A 134 13.45 -8.22 -14.68
C LEU A 134 13.49 -9.51 -15.52
N LYS A 135 12.35 -10.02 -15.99
CA LYS A 135 12.29 -11.18 -16.90
C LYS A 135 12.69 -10.85 -18.33
N TYR A 136 12.59 -9.59 -18.72
CA TYR A 136 12.86 -9.19 -20.09
C TYR A 136 14.35 -9.16 -20.37
N GLU A 137 14.76 -9.77 -21.47
CA GLU A 137 16.13 -9.71 -21.96
C GLU A 137 16.45 -8.27 -22.39
N GLY A 138 17.59 -7.75 -21.96
CA GLY A 138 17.98 -6.35 -22.17
C GLY A 138 17.74 -5.44 -20.97
N VAL A 139 16.96 -5.86 -19.98
CA VAL A 139 16.83 -5.16 -18.69
C VAL A 139 18.02 -5.50 -17.80
N LEU A 140 18.79 -4.49 -17.41
CA LEU A 140 19.95 -4.61 -16.52
C LEU A 140 19.57 -4.45 -15.05
N GLY A 141 18.65 -3.53 -14.75
CA GLY A 141 18.20 -3.23 -13.40
C GLY A 141 16.87 -2.47 -13.39
N ILE A 142 16.33 -2.32 -12.19
CA ILE A 142 15.15 -1.52 -11.91
C ILE A 142 15.36 -0.74 -10.62
N HIS A 143 14.94 0.51 -10.59
CA HIS A 143 14.93 1.35 -9.39
C HIS A 143 13.76 2.34 -9.42
N ASP A 144 13.57 3.09 -8.35
CA ASP A 144 12.54 4.13 -8.18
C ASP A 144 11.12 3.65 -8.52
N LEU A 145 10.81 2.40 -8.13
CA LEU A 145 9.47 1.87 -8.29
C LEU A 145 8.50 2.57 -7.34
N VAL A 146 7.59 3.35 -7.91
CA VAL A 146 6.47 3.99 -7.22
C VAL A 146 5.17 3.33 -7.65
N VAL A 147 4.35 2.92 -6.67
CA VAL A 147 3.08 2.24 -6.95
C VAL A 147 1.96 2.96 -6.20
N HIS A 148 0.90 3.31 -6.93
CA HIS A 148 -0.34 3.87 -6.42
C HIS A 148 -1.48 2.89 -6.64
N ASP A 149 -1.93 2.26 -5.55
CA ASP A 149 -3.05 1.30 -5.58
C ASP A 149 -4.35 1.98 -5.11
N TYR A 150 -5.27 2.18 -6.04
CA TYR A 150 -6.61 2.74 -5.80
C TYR A 150 -7.70 1.65 -5.79
N GLY A 151 -7.30 0.39 -5.75
CA GLY A 151 -8.20 -0.75 -5.74
C GLY A 151 -8.22 -1.53 -7.06
N PRO A 152 -9.11 -2.52 -7.19
CA PRO A 152 -9.13 -3.44 -8.33
C PRO A 152 -9.16 -2.71 -9.69
N GLN A 153 -8.25 -3.07 -10.58
CA GLN A 153 -8.09 -2.50 -11.93
C GLN A 153 -7.71 -1.00 -11.97
N HIS A 154 -7.30 -0.42 -10.85
CA HIS A 154 -6.88 0.98 -10.74
C HIS A 154 -5.51 1.08 -10.06
N CYS A 155 -4.54 0.32 -10.55
CA CYS A 155 -3.16 0.36 -10.10
C CYS A 155 -2.30 1.11 -11.13
N PHE A 156 -1.60 2.14 -10.68
CA PHE A 156 -0.65 2.92 -11.46
C PHE A 156 0.73 2.74 -10.85
N ALA A 157 1.71 2.52 -11.72
CA ALA A 157 3.09 2.40 -11.29
C ALA A 157 4.02 3.20 -12.22
N SER A 158 5.12 3.67 -11.67
CA SER A 158 6.25 4.16 -12.44
C SER A 158 7.52 3.51 -11.94
N ALA A 159 8.45 3.24 -12.84
CA ALA A 159 9.74 2.66 -12.51
C ALA A 159 10.81 3.20 -13.46
N HIS A 160 12.04 3.19 -13.01
CA HIS A 160 13.22 3.39 -13.84
C HIS A 160 13.79 2.03 -14.21
N VAL A 161 14.10 1.85 -15.50
CA VAL A 161 14.66 0.59 -16.02
C VAL A 161 15.98 0.87 -16.69
N GLU A 162 17.00 0.21 -16.18
CA GLU A 162 18.37 0.30 -16.69
C GLU A 162 18.55 -0.59 -17.92
N VAL A 163 19.09 -0.02 -19.00
CA VAL A 163 19.41 -0.72 -20.25
C VAL A 163 20.82 -0.38 -20.70
N ASP A 164 21.40 -1.16 -21.62
CA ASP A 164 22.73 -0.86 -22.18
C ASP A 164 22.68 0.42 -23.03
N ALA A 165 23.53 1.38 -22.72
CA ALA A 165 23.66 2.64 -23.47
C ALA A 165 24.09 2.47 -24.92
N ASN A 166 24.67 1.32 -25.28
CA ASN A 166 25.09 0.99 -26.65
C ASN A 166 24.01 0.29 -27.47
N GLU A 167 22.87 -0.07 -26.85
CA GLU A 167 21.75 -0.65 -27.57
C GLU A 167 21.07 0.42 -28.46
N ASP A 168 20.51 -0.01 -29.56
CA ASP A 168 19.74 0.87 -30.44
C ASP A 168 18.54 1.48 -29.70
N LEU A 169 18.38 2.81 -29.77
CA LEU A 169 17.33 3.54 -29.07
C LEU A 169 15.92 3.01 -29.39
N LEU A 170 15.68 2.63 -30.66
CA LEU A 170 14.36 2.11 -31.06
C LEU A 170 14.10 0.73 -30.47
N LYS A 171 15.14 -0.11 -30.34
CA LYS A 171 15.00 -1.40 -29.68
C LYS A 171 14.77 -1.27 -28.19
N SER A 172 15.50 -0.35 -27.53
CA SER A 172 15.28 -0.07 -26.11
C SER A 172 13.87 0.47 -25.86
N HIS A 173 13.37 1.34 -26.74
CA HIS A 173 11.99 1.83 -26.67
C HIS A 173 10.96 0.71 -26.88
N ASP A 174 11.16 -0.17 -27.88
CA ASP A 174 10.27 -1.30 -28.13
C ASP A 174 10.25 -2.29 -26.95
N LEU A 175 11.39 -2.48 -26.28
CA LEU A 175 11.47 -3.27 -25.06
C LEU A 175 10.57 -2.67 -23.95
N ILE A 176 10.66 -1.35 -23.73
CA ILE A 176 9.84 -0.66 -22.71
C ILE A 176 8.35 -0.74 -23.07
N ASP A 177 7.97 -0.45 -24.31
CA ASP A 177 6.58 -0.55 -24.78
C ASP A 177 6.00 -1.96 -24.57
N ASN A 178 6.83 -3.01 -24.80
CA ASN A 178 6.42 -4.38 -24.56
C ASN A 178 6.18 -4.65 -23.07
N ILE A 179 7.07 -4.19 -22.19
CA ILE A 179 6.93 -4.32 -20.74
C ILE A 179 5.64 -3.63 -20.25
N GLU A 180 5.43 -2.38 -20.65
CA GLU A 180 4.25 -1.59 -20.24
C GLU A 180 2.94 -2.23 -20.72
N ARG A 181 2.90 -2.66 -22.00
CA ARG A 181 1.74 -3.32 -22.58
C ARG A 181 1.43 -4.65 -21.91
N ASP A 182 2.46 -5.51 -21.75
CA ASP A 182 2.24 -6.88 -21.30
C ASP A 182 1.84 -6.90 -19.82
N ILE A 183 2.42 -6.04 -18.95
CA ILE A 183 1.99 -5.94 -17.54
C ILE A 183 0.56 -5.39 -17.43
N SER A 184 0.17 -4.49 -18.35
CA SER A 184 -1.21 -3.97 -18.39
C SER A 184 -2.21 -5.06 -18.78
N ILE A 185 -1.86 -5.92 -19.75
CA ILE A 185 -2.72 -7.02 -20.19
C ILE A 185 -2.79 -8.13 -19.13
N ASP A 186 -1.66 -8.54 -18.58
CA ASP A 186 -1.57 -9.70 -17.69
C ASP A 186 -2.05 -9.40 -16.26
N HIS A 187 -1.84 -8.16 -15.79
CA HIS A 187 -2.07 -7.80 -14.39
C HIS A 187 -2.97 -6.58 -14.18
N GLY A 188 -3.39 -5.88 -15.25
CA GLY A 188 -4.22 -4.68 -15.15
C GLY A 188 -3.51 -3.49 -14.49
N ILE A 189 -2.18 -3.45 -14.54
CA ILE A 189 -1.35 -2.39 -13.96
C ILE A 189 -0.99 -1.39 -15.06
N HIS A 190 -1.28 -0.11 -14.84
CA HIS A 190 -0.82 0.95 -15.71
C HIS A 190 0.60 1.36 -15.30
N LEU A 191 1.59 0.77 -15.96
CA LEU A 191 3.01 1.06 -15.72
C LEU A 191 3.50 2.12 -16.71
N VAL A 192 4.31 3.07 -16.20
CA VAL A 192 5.10 4.00 -17.00
C VAL A 192 6.57 3.80 -16.65
N VAL A 193 7.39 3.53 -17.64
CA VAL A 193 8.81 3.25 -17.45
C VAL A 193 9.66 4.40 -17.96
N HIS A 194 10.54 4.89 -17.10
CA HIS A 194 11.64 5.75 -17.49
C HIS A 194 12.85 4.90 -17.88
N LEU A 195 13.39 5.13 -19.08
CA LEU A 195 14.51 4.38 -19.62
C LEU A 195 15.83 5.05 -19.21
N ASP A 196 16.69 4.32 -18.48
CA ASP A 196 18.00 4.77 -18.02
C ASP A 196 19.13 4.03 -18.73
N PRO A 197 19.81 4.69 -19.70
CA PRO A 197 20.92 4.06 -20.41
C PRO A 197 22.19 4.02 -19.53
N ILE A 198 22.73 2.82 -19.31
CA ILE A 198 23.95 2.58 -18.51
C ILE A 198 25.09 2.16 -19.43
N VAL A 199 26.26 2.78 -19.25
CA VAL A 199 27.50 2.37 -19.94
C VAL A 199 28.06 1.13 -19.25
N THR A 200 28.15 0.02 -20.01
CA THR A 200 28.59 -1.28 -19.48
C THR A 200 29.96 -1.70 -20.03
N ASP A 201 30.43 -1.12 -21.13
CA ASP A 201 31.63 -1.52 -21.89
C ASP A 201 32.87 -0.65 -21.64
N ASP A 202 32.77 0.43 -20.83
CA ASP A 202 33.93 1.26 -20.48
C ASP A 202 34.58 0.77 -19.18
N PRO A 203 35.81 0.15 -19.23
CA PRO A 203 36.46 -0.36 -18.04
C PRO A 203 36.74 0.71 -16.95
N TYR A 204 36.95 1.97 -17.38
CA TYR A 204 37.14 3.08 -16.44
C TYR A 204 35.85 3.42 -15.68
N VAL A 205 34.72 3.48 -16.40
CA VAL A 205 33.41 3.73 -15.80
C VAL A 205 33.06 2.59 -14.84
N ASN A 206 33.26 1.34 -15.26
CA ASN A 206 32.96 0.16 -14.43
C ASN A 206 33.81 0.13 -13.16
N LYS A 207 35.11 0.47 -13.23
CA LYS A 207 35.95 0.57 -12.04
C LYS A 207 35.50 1.64 -11.07
N LEU A 208 35.03 2.79 -11.57
CA LEU A 208 34.53 3.86 -10.73
C LEU A 208 33.16 3.49 -10.10
N ARG A 209 32.32 2.76 -10.83
CA ARG A 209 31.05 2.23 -10.30
C ARG A 209 31.31 1.27 -9.15
N GLU A 210 32.15 0.24 -9.35
CA GLU A 210 32.52 -0.73 -8.31
C GLU A 210 33.12 -0.05 -7.07
N LEU A 211 33.97 0.96 -7.28
CA LEU A 211 34.52 1.76 -6.17
C LEU A 211 33.42 2.48 -5.40
N THR A 212 32.49 3.14 -6.10
CA THR A 212 31.39 3.90 -5.50
C THR A 212 30.45 2.97 -4.74
N GLU A 213 30.05 1.85 -5.35
CA GLU A 213 29.21 0.83 -4.70
C GLU A 213 29.86 0.30 -3.41
N LYS A 214 31.15 0.03 -3.44
CA LYS A 214 31.89 -0.41 -2.25
C LYS A 214 31.92 0.66 -1.16
N ILE A 215 32.17 1.93 -1.51
CA ILE A 215 32.19 3.05 -0.55
C ILE A 215 30.81 3.21 0.10
N VAL A 216 29.75 3.12 -0.68
CA VAL A 216 28.36 3.25 -0.20
C VAL A 216 28.00 2.07 0.70
N ALA A 217 28.30 0.84 0.31
CA ALA A 217 28.05 -0.36 1.09
C ALA A 217 28.84 -0.39 2.41
N ASP A 218 30.05 0.18 2.45
CA ASP A 218 30.87 0.30 3.66
C ASP A 218 30.30 1.32 4.67
N ILE A 219 29.43 2.25 4.24
CA ILE A 219 28.75 3.22 5.12
C ILE A 219 27.58 2.53 5.83
N ASP A 220 26.77 1.84 5.05
CA ASP A 220 25.67 0.99 5.53
C ASP A 220 25.33 -0.02 4.42
N GLY A 221 25.35 -1.30 4.75
CA GLY A 221 25.08 -2.39 3.78
C GLY A 221 23.65 -2.43 3.24
N SER A 222 22.76 -1.57 3.73
CA SER A 222 21.40 -1.41 3.19
C SER A 222 21.29 -0.35 2.08
N LEU A 223 22.34 0.45 1.88
CA LEU A 223 22.40 1.46 0.83
C LEU A 223 22.76 0.84 -0.51
N SER A 224 22.23 1.42 -1.59
CA SER A 224 22.56 1.00 -2.96
C SER A 224 22.74 2.19 -3.88
N VAL A 225 23.53 1.98 -4.96
CA VAL A 225 23.84 3.01 -5.97
C VAL A 225 23.06 2.71 -7.24
N HIS A 226 22.43 3.74 -7.81
CA HIS A 226 21.67 3.66 -9.06
C HIS A 226 22.05 4.80 -10.00
N ASP A 227 21.65 4.69 -11.26
CA ASP A 227 21.87 5.69 -12.33
C ASP A 227 23.31 6.23 -12.37
N PHE A 228 24.30 5.31 -12.21
CA PHE A 228 25.70 5.69 -12.16
C PHE A 228 26.22 6.11 -13.53
N ARG A 229 26.63 7.36 -13.66
CA ARG A 229 27.16 7.96 -14.89
C ARG A 229 28.46 8.71 -14.62
N VAL A 230 29.37 8.68 -15.60
CA VAL A 230 30.63 9.44 -15.57
C VAL A 230 30.64 10.42 -16.72
N VAL A 231 30.65 11.72 -16.40
CA VAL A 231 30.81 12.79 -17.38
C VAL A 231 32.25 13.24 -17.37
N LYS A 232 33.00 12.87 -18.43
CA LYS A 232 34.40 13.20 -18.57
C LYS A 232 34.55 14.68 -18.95
N GLY A 233 35.23 15.45 -18.12
CA GLY A 233 35.54 16.85 -18.34
C GLY A 233 37.03 17.07 -18.64
N SER A 234 37.41 18.28 -19.07
CA SER A 234 38.80 18.62 -19.36
C SER A 234 39.67 18.83 -18.12
N THR A 235 39.06 19.15 -16.98
CA THR A 235 39.75 19.45 -15.70
C THR A 235 39.43 18.47 -14.59
N HIS A 236 38.23 17.89 -14.60
CA HIS A 236 37.73 16.94 -13.62
C HIS A 236 36.64 16.07 -14.25
N ASN A 237 36.41 14.90 -13.69
CA ASN A 237 35.32 14.01 -14.09
C ASN A 237 34.18 14.13 -13.03
N ASN A 238 32.95 14.24 -13.51
CA ASN A 238 31.78 14.23 -12.64
C ASN A 238 31.27 12.79 -12.52
N LEU A 239 31.19 12.29 -11.31
CA LEU A 239 30.45 11.09 -10.96
C LEU A 239 29.03 11.52 -10.59
N ILE A 240 28.06 11.09 -11.37
CA ILE A 240 26.65 11.38 -11.17
C ILE A 240 25.97 10.06 -10.83
N PHE A 241 25.30 9.99 -9.70
CA PHE A 241 24.61 8.77 -9.26
C PHE A 241 23.60 9.08 -8.15
N ASP A 242 22.66 8.16 -8.00
CA ASP A 242 21.67 8.22 -6.95
C ASP A 242 21.97 7.16 -5.88
N VAL A 243 21.71 7.51 -4.62
CA VAL A 243 21.86 6.61 -3.47
C VAL A 243 20.52 6.33 -2.87
N LEU A 244 20.08 5.09 -2.97
CA LEU A 244 18.84 4.64 -2.38
C LEU A 244 19.04 4.33 -0.90
N VAL A 245 18.26 5.03 -0.06
CA VAL A 245 18.30 4.90 1.40
C VAL A 245 16.98 4.30 1.87
N PRO A 246 16.98 3.07 2.43
CA PRO A 246 15.78 2.49 3.02
C PRO A 246 15.23 3.35 4.16
N PHE A 247 13.91 3.39 4.30
CA PHE A 247 13.25 4.20 5.34
C PHE A 247 13.71 3.84 6.77
N GLN A 248 14.13 2.58 6.99
CA GLN A 248 14.63 2.12 8.28
C GLN A 248 16.06 2.60 8.60
N CYS A 249 16.78 3.15 7.62
CA CYS A 249 18.11 3.69 7.85
C CYS A 249 18.05 4.91 8.78
N THR A 250 18.81 4.85 9.88
CA THR A 250 18.83 5.89 10.92
C THR A 250 19.86 6.99 10.67
N ILE A 251 20.74 6.80 9.68
CA ILE A 251 21.78 7.77 9.33
C ILE A 251 21.12 8.92 8.56
N SER A 252 21.45 10.15 8.90
CA SER A 252 20.93 11.32 8.17
C SER A 252 21.54 11.43 6.78
N GLU A 253 20.77 11.97 5.86
CA GLU A 253 21.18 12.15 4.45
C GLU A 253 22.44 13.00 4.31
N GLU A 254 22.56 14.04 5.12
CA GLU A 254 23.77 14.89 5.16
C GLU A 254 25.02 14.09 5.53
N VAL A 255 24.93 13.22 6.55
CA VAL A 255 26.04 12.38 6.98
C VAL A 255 26.41 11.34 5.91
N ILE A 256 25.42 10.76 5.24
CA ILE A 256 25.65 9.82 4.14
C ILE A 256 26.36 10.55 3.00
N ARG A 257 25.85 11.68 2.57
CA ARG A 257 26.41 12.53 1.51
C ARG A 257 27.86 12.91 1.78
N ASP A 258 28.12 13.46 2.96
CA ASP A 258 29.45 13.95 3.33
C ASP A 258 30.47 12.81 3.36
N LYS A 259 30.13 11.66 3.92
CA LYS A 259 31.00 10.48 3.95
C LYS A 259 31.32 9.94 2.56
N ILE A 260 30.32 9.90 1.67
CA ILE A 260 30.52 9.44 0.28
C ILE A 260 31.49 10.39 -0.43
N ILE A 261 31.23 11.70 -0.37
CA ILE A 261 32.06 12.71 -1.02
C ILE A 261 33.49 12.67 -0.48
N GLU A 262 33.67 12.58 0.83
CA GLU A 262 34.99 12.52 1.48
C GLU A 262 35.78 11.30 0.99
N ARG A 263 35.20 10.10 1.04
CA ARG A 263 35.89 8.86 0.65
C ARG A 263 36.21 8.78 -0.84
N ILE A 264 35.32 9.30 -1.71
CA ILE A 264 35.61 9.36 -3.14
C ILE A 264 36.78 10.33 -3.40
N LYS A 265 36.79 11.52 -2.76
CA LYS A 265 37.87 12.49 -2.88
C LYS A 265 39.21 12.02 -2.32
N GLU A 266 39.19 11.18 -1.29
CA GLU A 266 40.41 10.53 -0.78
C GLU A 266 41.05 9.60 -1.81
N THR A 267 40.22 8.96 -2.66
CA THR A 267 40.68 8.05 -3.70
C THR A 267 41.21 8.80 -4.93
N ASP A 268 40.48 9.80 -5.40
CA ASP A 268 40.91 10.66 -6.51
C ASP A 268 40.35 12.07 -6.37
N LYS A 269 41.23 13.06 -6.19
CA LYS A 269 40.87 14.47 -6.03
C LYS A 269 40.26 15.12 -7.28
N ASN A 270 40.46 14.50 -8.48
CA ASN A 270 39.91 14.98 -9.73
C ASN A 270 38.44 14.53 -9.95
N LEU A 271 37.90 13.72 -9.08
CA LEU A 271 36.52 13.30 -9.13
C LEU A 271 35.63 14.32 -8.40
N ASN A 272 34.67 14.84 -9.11
CA ASN A 272 33.61 15.66 -8.54
C ASN A 272 32.34 14.80 -8.40
N VAL A 273 31.72 14.83 -7.24
CA VAL A 273 30.57 13.98 -6.92
C VAL A 273 29.30 14.81 -6.97
N VAL A 274 28.36 14.36 -7.81
CA VAL A 274 27.00 14.87 -7.89
C VAL A 274 26.09 13.71 -7.54
N LEU A 275 25.58 13.70 -6.32
CA LEU A 275 24.73 12.61 -5.86
C LEU A 275 23.36 13.12 -5.39
N THR A 276 22.33 12.37 -5.73
CA THR A 276 20.97 12.48 -5.17
C THR A 276 20.80 11.42 -4.09
N ILE A 277 20.04 11.72 -3.05
CA ILE A 277 19.67 10.73 -2.04
C ILE A 277 18.17 10.54 -2.11
N ASP A 278 17.76 9.32 -2.44
CA ASP A 278 16.35 8.94 -2.54
C ASP A 278 15.96 7.99 -1.41
N ARG A 279 14.89 8.34 -0.68
CA ARG A 279 14.35 7.49 0.36
C ARG A 279 13.26 6.60 -0.20
N THR A 280 13.43 5.30 -0.04
CA THR A 280 12.41 4.34 -0.44
C THR A 280 11.74 3.70 0.76
N PHE A 281 10.40 3.55 0.65
CA PHE A 281 9.59 2.75 1.57
C PHE A 281 9.67 1.25 1.24
N VAL A 282 10.25 0.93 0.10
CA VAL A 282 10.33 -0.42 -0.45
C VAL A 282 11.79 -0.84 -0.42
N SER A 283 12.13 -1.76 0.49
CA SER A 283 13.42 -2.46 0.41
C SER A 283 13.30 -3.55 -0.67
N SER A 284 13.90 -3.33 -1.82
CA SER A 284 13.98 -4.36 -2.86
C SER A 284 15.06 -5.39 -2.51
N PRO A 285 14.70 -6.67 -2.30
CA PRO A 285 15.69 -7.72 -2.04
C PRO A 285 16.37 -8.24 -3.31
N ASN A 286 15.97 -7.77 -4.51
CA ASN A 286 16.36 -8.38 -5.79
C ASN A 286 17.20 -7.47 -6.69
N GLN A 287 18.20 -6.78 -6.13
CA GLN A 287 19.17 -6.13 -7.00
C GLN A 287 20.16 -7.17 -7.55
N LYS A 288 20.08 -7.46 -8.87
CA LYS A 288 21.15 -8.15 -9.56
C LYS A 288 22.36 -7.22 -9.56
N VAL A 289 23.30 -7.46 -8.64
CA VAL A 289 24.67 -6.97 -8.80
C VAL A 289 25.15 -7.54 -10.12
N LEU A 290 25.41 -6.70 -11.10
CA LEU A 290 26.06 -7.08 -12.36
C LEU A 290 27.37 -7.79 -12.01
N LYS A 291 27.44 -9.11 -12.28
CA LYS A 291 28.66 -9.90 -12.17
C LYS A 291 29.47 -9.79 -13.44
#